data_0798eb755dfe2459a7f5cb87a1f5f7be
#
_entry.id   0798eb755dfe2459a7f5cb87a1f5f7be
#
_cell.length_a   1.000
_cell.length_b   1.000
_cell.length_c   1.000
_cell.angle_alpha   90.00
_cell.angle_beta   90.00
_cell.angle_gamma   90.00
#
_symmetry.space_group_name_H-M   'P 1'
#
loop_
_entity.id
_entity.type
_entity.pdbx_description
1 polymer ?
#
loop_
_entity_poly.entity_id
_entity_poly.type
_entity_poly.pdbx_seq_one_letter_code
_entity_poly.pdbx_strand_id
1 'polypeptide(L)'
;ALDFELDEPYMKYKKILRIEALIESNPEIIEFINIPNPEDKKISELTVNAKQSGIKILNKSKDFYATCKEPAVRDIKSANYEIGKSVLIFDEVQDTRNLGSCLRTASFFGINSVIIPKKNSADFNNSAVIETSTGGVYDLDLYKVANISQTISKLKENNYWVTGFSEHAKKDINTLVPSEKNVFVFGNEQKGIKQIVLKNCDEVLKIKQIGQTSSLNISIAAAIATYTLTNKI
;
A
#
# COMPACT_ATOMS: atom_id res chain seq x y z
N ALA A 1 16.59 -38.83 -1.31
CA ALA A 1 15.78 -37.72 -1.74
C ALA A 1 15.83 -36.71 -0.61
N LEU A 2 16.61 -35.67 -0.75
CA LEU A 2 16.67 -34.54 0.16
C LEU A 2 15.56 -33.57 -0.31
N ASP A 3 14.44 -33.55 0.42
CA ASP A 3 13.47 -32.49 0.33
C ASP A 3 14.14 -31.22 0.86
N PHE A 4 14.63 -30.38 -0.05
CA PHE A 4 14.89 -29.00 0.24
C PHE A 4 13.53 -28.32 0.36
N GLU A 5 12.99 -28.20 1.58
CA GLU A 5 12.07 -27.12 1.91
C GLU A 5 12.85 -25.83 1.68
N LEU A 6 12.67 -25.28 0.49
CA LEU A 6 13.01 -23.89 0.24
C LEU A 6 12.07 -23.08 1.15
N ASP A 7 12.61 -22.45 2.18
CA ASP A 7 12.00 -21.28 2.83
C ASP A 7 11.61 -20.33 1.70
N GLU A 8 10.32 -20.33 1.33
CA GLU A 8 9.86 -19.60 0.15
C GLU A 8 9.64 -18.13 0.51
N PRO A 9 10.56 -17.22 0.12
CA PRO A 9 10.39 -15.79 0.33
C PRO A 9 9.44 -15.16 -0.70
N TYR A 10 8.68 -15.98 -1.47
CA TYR A 10 7.94 -15.52 -2.63
C TYR A 10 6.43 -15.60 -2.43
N MET A 11 5.74 -14.51 -2.80
CA MET A 11 4.30 -14.45 -2.79
C MET A 11 3.69 -15.29 -3.92
N LYS A 12 2.67 -16.08 -3.59
CA LYS A 12 1.89 -16.86 -4.54
C LYS A 12 0.52 -16.21 -4.79
N TYR A 13 0.33 -15.63 -5.97
CA TYR A 13 -0.98 -15.20 -6.44
C TYR A 13 -1.71 -16.38 -7.09
N LYS A 14 -2.92 -16.70 -6.61
CA LYS A 14 -3.72 -17.85 -7.11
C LYS A 14 -4.88 -17.45 -8.01
N LYS A 15 -5.25 -16.16 -8.05
CA LYS A 15 -6.40 -15.70 -8.86
C LYS A 15 -5.94 -15.25 -10.24
N ILE A 16 -6.49 -15.86 -11.30
CA ILE A 16 -6.16 -15.57 -12.71
C ILE A 16 -6.24 -14.06 -12.99
N LEU A 17 -7.37 -13.40 -12.71
CA LEU A 17 -7.56 -11.97 -12.97
C LEU A 17 -6.52 -11.06 -12.31
N ARG A 18 -5.97 -11.46 -11.15
CA ARG A 18 -4.90 -10.70 -10.49
C ARG A 18 -3.55 -10.88 -11.19
N ILE A 19 -3.28 -12.09 -11.68
CA ILE A 19 -2.06 -12.39 -12.43
C ILE A 19 -2.09 -11.67 -13.78
N GLU A 20 -3.22 -11.64 -14.46
CA GLU A 20 -3.41 -10.87 -15.69
C GLU A 20 -3.13 -9.39 -15.47
N ALA A 21 -3.71 -8.78 -14.44
CA ALA A 21 -3.47 -7.39 -14.10
C ALA A 21 -1.99 -7.10 -13.80
N LEU A 22 -1.28 -8.02 -13.11
CA LEU A 22 0.16 -7.89 -12.85
C LEU A 22 1.01 -8.04 -14.12
N ILE A 23 0.63 -8.93 -15.04
CA ILE A 23 1.31 -9.07 -16.34
C ILE A 23 1.21 -7.77 -17.14
N GLU A 24 0.07 -7.08 -17.08
CA GLU A 24 -0.17 -5.83 -17.80
C GLU A 24 0.54 -4.64 -17.16
N SER A 25 0.55 -4.54 -15.82
CA SER A 25 1.04 -3.36 -15.10
C SER A 25 2.51 -3.46 -14.69
N ASN A 26 2.96 -4.62 -14.20
CA ASN A 26 4.28 -4.82 -13.59
C ASN A 26 4.83 -6.22 -13.90
N PRO A 27 5.04 -6.60 -15.17
CA PRO A 27 5.48 -7.96 -15.52
C PRO A 27 6.84 -8.33 -14.91
N GLU A 28 7.70 -7.36 -14.65
CA GLU A 28 9.05 -7.55 -14.11
C GLU A 28 9.08 -8.02 -12.66
N ILE A 29 7.97 -7.89 -11.92
CA ILE A 29 7.87 -8.42 -10.55
C ILE A 29 7.52 -9.90 -10.52
N ILE A 30 6.99 -10.45 -11.61
CA ILE A 30 6.64 -11.87 -11.71
C ILE A 30 7.89 -12.67 -12.04
N GLU A 31 8.27 -13.60 -11.18
CA GLU A 31 9.41 -14.47 -11.40
C GLU A 31 9.07 -15.65 -12.31
N PHE A 32 7.92 -16.27 -12.04
CA PHE A 32 7.37 -17.31 -12.88
C PHE A 32 5.88 -17.53 -12.59
N ILE A 33 5.20 -18.18 -13.54
CA ILE A 33 3.81 -18.64 -13.37
C ILE A 33 3.82 -20.17 -13.45
N ASN A 34 3.26 -20.83 -12.43
CA ASN A 34 3.05 -22.29 -12.44
C ASN A 34 1.69 -22.61 -13.06
N ILE A 35 1.69 -23.33 -14.16
CA ILE A 35 0.48 -23.73 -14.91
C ILE A 35 0.38 -25.25 -14.90
N PRO A 36 -0.54 -25.84 -14.11
CA PRO A 36 -0.68 -27.29 -14.01
C PRO A 36 -1.33 -27.93 -15.25
N ASN A 37 -2.24 -27.22 -15.90
CA ASN A 37 -2.94 -27.69 -17.11
C ASN A 37 -3.01 -26.54 -18.13
N PRO A 38 -2.22 -26.55 -19.20
CA PRO A 38 -2.20 -25.52 -20.21
C PRO A 38 -3.41 -25.56 -21.20
N GLU A 39 -4.26 -26.61 -21.14
CA GLU A 39 -5.39 -26.77 -22.04
C GLU A 39 -6.65 -25.98 -21.62
N ASP A 40 -6.67 -25.39 -20.42
CA ASP A 40 -7.73 -24.48 -19.99
C ASP A 40 -7.69 -23.20 -20.83
N LYS A 41 -8.83 -22.89 -21.50
CA LYS A 41 -8.96 -21.78 -22.42
C LYS A 41 -8.59 -20.41 -21.80
N LYS A 42 -8.96 -20.20 -20.52
CA LYS A 42 -8.60 -18.96 -19.78
C LYS A 42 -7.10 -18.90 -19.46
N ILE A 43 -6.49 -20.03 -19.17
CA ILE A 43 -5.07 -20.14 -18.90
C ILE A 43 -4.24 -20.01 -20.17
N SER A 44 -4.77 -20.41 -21.33
CA SER A 44 -4.05 -20.33 -22.61
C SER A 44 -3.78 -18.87 -23.04
N GLU A 45 -4.77 -17.97 -22.89
CA GLU A 45 -4.58 -16.54 -23.19
C GLU A 45 -3.56 -15.89 -22.24
N LEU A 46 -3.70 -16.16 -20.93
CA LEU A 46 -2.73 -15.69 -19.93
C LEU A 46 -1.32 -16.20 -20.22
N THR A 47 -1.19 -17.46 -20.68
CA THR A 47 0.10 -18.05 -21.04
C THR A 47 0.76 -17.33 -22.21
N VAL A 48 -0.01 -16.93 -23.21
CA VAL A 48 0.48 -16.16 -24.36
C VAL A 48 0.99 -14.79 -23.91
N ASN A 49 0.19 -14.05 -23.14
CA ASN A 49 0.54 -12.73 -22.64
C ASN A 49 1.79 -12.78 -21.73
N ALA A 50 1.85 -13.76 -20.83
CA ALA A 50 3.02 -13.96 -19.98
C ALA A 50 4.30 -14.24 -20.76
N LYS A 51 4.25 -15.08 -21.79
CA LYS A 51 5.40 -15.35 -22.67
C LYS A 51 5.83 -14.11 -23.45
N GLN A 52 4.89 -13.33 -23.97
CA GLN A 52 5.19 -12.08 -24.67
C GLN A 52 5.88 -11.06 -23.75
N SER A 53 5.52 -11.05 -22.46
CA SER A 53 6.15 -10.23 -21.42
C SER A 53 7.46 -10.83 -20.86
N GLY A 54 7.95 -11.94 -21.42
CA GLY A 54 9.20 -12.58 -21.01
C GLY A 54 9.11 -13.36 -19.69
N ILE A 55 7.90 -13.62 -19.20
CA ILE A 55 7.69 -14.33 -17.93
C ILE A 55 7.86 -15.83 -18.12
N LYS A 56 8.58 -16.46 -17.20
CA LYS A 56 8.83 -17.90 -17.21
C LYS A 56 7.60 -18.69 -16.84
N ILE A 57 7.22 -19.67 -17.67
CA ILE A 57 6.13 -20.60 -17.38
C ILE A 57 6.71 -21.92 -16.90
N LEU A 58 6.19 -22.45 -15.81
CA LEU A 58 6.59 -23.72 -15.20
C LEU A 58 5.38 -24.64 -15.03
N ASN A 59 5.65 -25.92 -14.88
CA ASN A 59 4.67 -26.95 -14.52
C ASN A 59 5.31 -27.83 -13.41
N LYS A 60 5.37 -27.28 -12.20
CA LYS A 60 6.01 -27.94 -11.05
C LYS A 60 5.03 -28.54 -10.04
N SER A 61 3.79 -28.07 -10.03
CA SER A 61 2.78 -28.51 -9.06
C SER A 61 1.40 -28.52 -9.68
N LYS A 62 0.45 -29.16 -8.98
CA LYS A 62 -0.97 -29.23 -9.39
C LYS A 62 -1.75 -27.92 -9.21
N ASP A 63 -1.15 -26.93 -8.54
CA ASP A 63 -1.79 -25.64 -8.28
C ASP A 63 -1.41 -24.60 -9.35
N PHE A 64 -2.38 -23.77 -9.70
CA PHE A 64 -2.14 -22.56 -10.53
C PHE A 64 -1.74 -21.40 -9.63
N TYR A 65 -0.57 -20.79 -9.86
CA TYR A 65 -0.11 -19.59 -9.13
C TYR A 65 1.00 -18.84 -9.89
N ALA A 66 1.12 -17.55 -9.60
CA ALA A 66 2.30 -16.76 -9.95
C ALA A 66 3.15 -16.49 -8.70
N THR A 67 4.45 -16.58 -8.86
CA THR A 67 5.43 -16.20 -7.82
C THR A 67 5.96 -14.81 -8.15
N CYS A 68 5.90 -13.90 -7.18
CA CYS A 68 6.32 -12.52 -7.34
C CYS A 68 7.49 -12.18 -6.40
N LYS A 69 8.35 -11.26 -6.84
CA LYS A 69 9.41 -10.68 -6.02
C LYS A 69 8.84 -9.96 -4.81
N GLU A 70 9.63 -9.80 -3.78
CA GLU A 70 9.27 -8.93 -2.65
C GLU A 70 9.11 -7.47 -3.10
N PRO A 71 8.15 -6.73 -2.51
CA PRO A 71 8.03 -5.30 -2.76
C PRO A 71 9.31 -4.55 -2.37
N ALA A 72 9.78 -3.69 -3.26
CA ALA A 72 10.98 -2.91 -3.01
C ALA A 72 10.71 -1.78 -1.99
N VAL A 73 11.39 -1.81 -0.85
CA VAL A 73 11.35 -0.74 0.15
C VAL A 73 12.54 0.19 -0.05
N ARG A 74 12.27 1.47 -0.28
CA ARG A 74 13.27 2.50 -0.58
C ARG A 74 13.76 3.21 0.70
N ASP A 75 14.94 3.81 0.62
CA ASP A 75 15.43 4.71 1.66
C ASP A 75 14.98 6.16 1.38
N ILE A 76 14.18 6.71 2.28
CA ILE A 76 13.64 8.06 2.16
C ILE A 76 14.74 9.14 2.18
N LYS A 77 15.86 8.88 2.87
CA LYS A 77 17.00 9.79 2.91
C LYS A 77 17.70 9.88 1.56
N SER A 78 17.84 8.75 0.86
CA SER A 78 18.40 8.72 -0.49
C SER A 78 17.55 9.51 -1.50
N ALA A 79 16.24 9.64 -1.26
CA ALA A 79 15.33 10.47 -2.02
C ALA A 79 15.30 11.95 -1.55
N ASN A 80 16.14 12.34 -0.57
CA ASN A 80 16.13 13.66 0.05
C ASN A 80 14.74 14.12 0.49
N TYR A 81 13.87 13.17 0.90
CA TYR A 81 12.46 13.40 1.24
C TYR A 81 11.59 13.96 0.08
N GLU A 82 12.07 13.90 -1.16
CA GLU A 82 11.30 14.20 -2.37
C GLU A 82 10.65 12.91 -2.88
N ILE A 83 9.46 12.62 -2.41
CA ILE A 83 8.78 11.33 -2.57
C ILE A 83 7.42 11.43 -3.29
N GLY A 84 7.30 12.37 -4.20
CA GLY A 84 6.09 12.63 -4.98
C GLY A 84 5.15 13.64 -4.32
N LYS A 85 4.02 13.93 -4.99
CA LYS A 85 3.09 15.00 -4.57
C LYS A 85 2.07 14.54 -3.53
N SER A 86 1.77 13.26 -3.45
CA SER A 86 0.79 12.67 -2.53
C SER A 86 1.37 11.48 -1.78
N VAL A 87 1.32 11.57 -0.46
CA VAL A 87 1.96 10.62 0.45
C VAL A 87 0.97 10.19 1.53
N LEU A 88 0.88 8.89 1.82
CA LEU A 88 0.17 8.38 2.98
C LEU A 88 1.16 7.88 4.04
N ILE A 89 0.89 8.22 5.28
CA ILE A 89 1.62 7.70 6.45
C ILE A 89 0.65 6.90 7.31
N PHE A 90 1.00 5.65 7.59
CA PHE A 90 0.26 4.77 8.48
C PHE A 90 1.08 4.53 9.76
N ASP A 91 0.74 5.28 10.84
CA ASP A 91 1.46 5.23 12.12
C ASP A 91 0.98 4.05 12.97
N GLU A 92 1.76 2.96 12.97
CA GLU A 92 1.51 1.73 13.74
C GLU A 92 0.22 0.98 13.36
N VAL A 93 -0.14 0.93 12.09
CA VAL A 93 -1.19 0.05 11.60
C VAL A 93 -0.71 -1.40 11.64
N GLN A 94 -1.30 -2.22 12.50
CA GLN A 94 -0.83 -3.57 12.79
C GLN A 94 -1.59 -4.65 12.01
N ASP A 95 -2.85 -4.41 11.68
CA ASP A 95 -3.63 -5.36 10.90
C ASP A 95 -3.16 -5.40 9.44
N THR A 96 -2.73 -6.59 9.01
CA THR A 96 -2.17 -6.81 7.67
C THR A 96 -3.19 -6.60 6.56
N ARG A 97 -4.47 -6.92 6.81
CA ARG A 97 -5.55 -6.72 5.83
C ARG A 97 -5.90 -5.26 5.70
N ASN A 98 -5.89 -4.52 6.82
CA ASN A 98 -6.10 -3.07 6.81
C ASN A 98 -4.99 -2.39 6.01
N LEU A 99 -3.72 -2.69 6.30
CA LEU A 99 -2.61 -2.11 5.54
C LEU A 99 -2.71 -2.47 4.04
N GLY A 100 -2.97 -3.74 3.70
CA GLY A 100 -3.14 -4.17 2.32
C GLY A 100 -4.28 -3.44 1.60
N SER A 101 -5.43 -3.24 2.26
CA SER A 101 -6.55 -2.45 1.72
C SER A 101 -6.20 -0.98 1.52
N CYS A 102 -5.41 -0.40 2.44
CA CYS A 102 -4.90 0.96 2.30
C CYS A 102 -3.97 1.10 1.09
N LEU A 103 -3.05 0.15 0.88
CA LEU A 103 -2.16 0.14 -0.28
C LEU A 103 -2.94 0.01 -1.59
N ARG A 104 -3.96 -0.85 -1.63
CA ARG A 104 -4.86 -0.98 -2.79
C ARG A 104 -5.55 0.34 -3.11
N THR A 105 -6.06 1.01 -2.08
CA THR A 105 -6.72 2.33 -2.22
C THR A 105 -5.72 3.39 -2.70
N ALA A 106 -4.53 3.42 -2.12
CA ALA A 106 -3.47 4.35 -2.52
C ALA A 106 -3.10 4.19 -4.01
N SER A 107 -2.86 2.97 -4.46
CA SER A 107 -2.59 2.65 -5.86
C SER A 107 -3.75 3.09 -6.76
N PHE A 108 -5.00 2.75 -6.41
CA PHE A 108 -6.19 3.09 -7.19
C PHE A 108 -6.34 4.61 -7.42
N PHE A 109 -6.04 5.42 -6.42
CA PHE A 109 -6.13 6.88 -6.50
C PHE A 109 -4.84 7.58 -6.95
N GLY A 110 -3.83 6.84 -7.39
CA GLY A 110 -2.58 7.40 -7.90
C GLY A 110 -1.73 8.11 -6.84
N ILE A 111 -1.80 7.67 -5.58
CA ILE A 111 -0.87 8.12 -4.53
C ILE A 111 0.55 7.69 -4.92
N ASN A 112 1.52 8.59 -4.72
CA ASN A 112 2.89 8.29 -5.08
C ASN A 112 3.59 7.39 -4.06
N SER A 113 3.44 7.67 -2.77
CA SER A 113 4.26 7.05 -1.75
C SER A 113 3.50 6.67 -0.50
N VAL A 114 3.94 5.59 0.16
CA VAL A 114 3.43 5.15 1.44
C VAL A 114 4.58 4.95 2.43
N ILE A 115 4.41 5.48 3.64
CA ILE A 115 5.37 5.40 4.74
C ILE A 115 4.76 4.63 5.90
N ILE A 116 5.52 3.69 6.47
CA ILE A 116 5.21 3.02 7.74
C ILE A 116 6.40 3.08 8.70
N PRO A 117 6.19 2.97 10.02
CA PRO A 117 7.30 2.82 10.95
C PRO A 117 7.94 1.43 10.83
N LYS A 118 9.25 1.33 11.14
CA LYS A 118 10.00 0.06 11.14
C LYS A 118 9.55 -0.92 12.23
N LYS A 119 8.86 -0.43 13.28
CA LYS A 119 8.40 -1.22 14.41
C LYS A 119 6.91 -0.99 14.66
N ASN A 120 6.25 -1.98 15.25
CA ASN A 120 4.85 -1.94 15.65
C ASN A 120 3.86 -1.69 14.50
N SER A 121 4.21 -2.10 13.29
CA SER A 121 3.38 -2.00 12.09
C SER A 121 3.40 -3.32 11.33
N ALA A 122 2.33 -3.60 10.59
CA ALA A 122 2.37 -4.62 9.56
C ALA A 122 3.45 -4.28 8.53
N ASP A 123 4.06 -5.30 7.93
CA ASP A 123 5.15 -5.15 6.98
C ASP A 123 4.64 -5.23 5.54
N PHE A 124 5.22 -4.44 4.63
CA PHE A 124 4.92 -4.52 3.20
C PHE A 124 5.20 -5.90 2.59
N ASN A 125 6.20 -6.62 3.12
CA ASN A 125 6.58 -7.95 2.67
C ASN A 125 5.71 -9.07 3.29
N ASN A 126 4.74 -8.73 4.12
CA ASN A 126 3.82 -9.72 4.68
C ASN A 126 2.88 -10.24 3.59
N SER A 127 2.75 -11.56 3.49
CA SER A 127 1.93 -12.21 2.47
C SER A 127 0.48 -11.74 2.44
N ALA A 128 -0.14 -11.53 3.61
CA ALA A 128 -1.51 -11.07 3.70
C ALA A 128 -1.65 -9.60 3.25
N VAL A 129 -0.63 -8.74 3.47
CA VAL A 129 -0.60 -7.36 2.97
C VAL A 129 -0.55 -7.36 1.44
N ILE A 130 0.38 -8.12 0.86
CA ILE A 130 0.55 -8.19 -0.59
C ILE A 130 -0.72 -8.77 -1.24
N GLU A 131 -1.27 -9.87 -0.72
CA GLU A 131 -2.49 -10.47 -1.24
C GLU A 131 -3.68 -9.50 -1.19
N THR A 132 -3.88 -8.81 -0.06
CA THR A 132 -5.00 -7.88 0.12
C THR A 132 -4.85 -6.64 -0.74
N SER A 133 -3.62 -6.17 -0.97
CA SER A 133 -3.34 -5.01 -1.83
C SER A 133 -3.68 -5.26 -3.31
N THR A 134 -3.86 -6.53 -3.70
CA THR A 134 -4.19 -6.95 -5.09
C THR A 134 -3.19 -6.48 -6.15
N GLY A 135 -1.92 -6.34 -5.79
CA GLY A 135 -0.85 -5.80 -6.64
C GLY A 135 -0.51 -4.33 -6.36
N GLY A 136 -1.41 -3.57 -5.73
CA GLY A 136 -1.19 -2.15 -5.45
C GLY A 136 0.08 -1.83 -4.68
N VAL A 137 0.62 -2.79 -3.92
CA VAL A 137 1.90 -2.64 -3.22
C VAL A 137 3.08 -2.41 -4.18
N TYR A 138 2.98 -2.86 -5.44
CA TYR A 138 4.03 -2.70 -6.44
C TYR A 138 3.93 -1.41 -7.25
N ASP A 139 2.79 -0.72 -7.18
CA ASP A 139 2.56 0.55 -7.88
C ASP A 139 3.06 1.76 -7.07
N LEU A 140 3.48 1.54 -5.84
CA LEU A 140 3.78 2.59 -4.86
C LEU A 140 5.27 2.63 -4.52
N ASP A 141 5.78 3.82 -4.24
CA ASP A 141 7.06 4.00 -3.57
C ASP A 141 6.90 3.76 -2.07
N LEU A 142 7.52 2.69 -1.58
CA LEU A 142 7.35 2.22 -0.20
C LEU A 142 8.54 2.61 0.67
N TYR A 143 8.26 3.18 1.85
CA TYR A 143 9.27 3.64 2.78
C TYR A 143 9.02 3.12 4.19
N LYS A 144 10.09 2.67 4.86
CA LYS A 144 10.08 2.32 6.29
C LYS A 144 10.99 3.27 7.05
N VAL A 145 10.47 3.94 8.06
CA VAL A 145 11.19 4.94 8.83
C VAL A 145 11.28 4.58 10.31
N ALA A 146 12.34 5.02 10.97
CA ALA A 146 12.51 4.75 12.40
C ALA A 146 11.60 5.64 13.27
N ASN A 147 11.30 6.86 12.82
CA ASN A 147 10.56 7.86 13.57
C ASN A 147 9.66 8.68 12.64
N ILE A 148 8.35 8.47 12.74
CA ILE A 148 7.33 9.16 11.93
C ILE A 148 7.36 10.68 12.20
N SER A 149 7.43 11.09 13.47
CA SER A 149 7.43 12.52 13.85
C SER A 149 8.61 13.27 13.22
N GLN A 150 9.82 12.70 13.28
CA GLN A 150 10.99 13.28 12.65
C GLN A 150 10.89 13.29 11.12
N THR A 151 10.31 12.25 10.54
CA THR A 151 10.08 12.16 9.10
C THR A 151 9.11 13.26 8.64
N ILE A 152 8.03 13.49 9.38
CA ILE A 152 7.09 14.57 9.10
C ILE A 152 7.80 15.94 9.11
N SER A 153 8.65 16.20 10.10
CA SER A 153 9.42 17.46 10.16
C SER A 153 10.27 17.65 8.89
N LYS A 154 10.92 16.59 8.42
CA LYS A 154 11.72 16.63 7.19
C LYS A 154 10.89 16.81 5.92
N LEU A 155 9.71 16.21 5.85
CA LEU A 155 8.79 16.43 4.74
C LEU A 155 8.30 17.89 4.71
N LYS A 156 8.01 18.48 5.86
CA LYS A 156 7.62 19.90 5.96
C LYS A 156 8.74 20.83 5.49
N GLU A 157 10.00 20.53 5.81
CA GLU A 157 11.18 21.26 5.27
C GLU A 157 11.23 21.20 3.71
N ASN A 158 10.62 20.17 3.11
CA ASN A 158 10.48 19.97 1.65
C ASN A 158 9.11 20.42 1.10
N ASN A 159 8.43 21.34 1.79
CA ASN A 159 7.17 21.98 1.40
C ASN A 159 5.95 21.03 1.31
N TYR A 160 5.94 19.93 2.06
CA TYR A 160 4.75 19.12 2.22
C TYR A 160 3.81 19.71 3.26
N TRP A 161 2.53 19.76 2.93
CA TRP A 161 1.46 20.04 3.89
C TRP A 161 0.97 18.74 4.52
N VAL A 162 0.97 18.67 5.84
CA VAL A 162 0.71 17.44 6.59
C VAL A 162 -0.64 17.53 7.31
N THR A 163 -1.57 16.68 6.89
CA THR A 163 -2.91 16.56 7.46
C THR A 163 -3.04 15.24 8.23
N GLY A 164 -3.30 15.31 9.54
CA GLY A 164 -3.64 14.16 10.37
C GLY A 164 -5.14 13.89 10.35
N PHE A 165 -5.55 12.61 10.45
CA PHE A 165 -6.95 12.23 10.54
C PHE A 165 -7.27 11.66 11.92
N SER A 166 -8.20 12.30 12.64
CA SER A 166 -8.62 11.88 13.98
C SER A 166 -10.11 12.17 14.17
N GLU A 167 -10.86 11.23 14.75
CA GLU A 167 -12.27 11.42 15.12
C GLU A 167 -12.49 12.57 16.10
N HIS A 168 -11.45 12.91 16.89
CA HIS A 168 -11.49 14.00 17.87
C HIS A 168 -11.15 15.38 17.28
N ALA A 169 -10.87 15.47 15.97
CA ALA A 169 -10.57 16.74 15.33
C ALA A 169 -11.78 17.69 15.35
N LYS A 170 -11.50 19.00 15.35
CA LYS A 170 -12.55 20.02 15.29
C LYS A 170 -13.04 20.27 13.88
N LYS A 171 -12.13 20.28 12.91
CA LYS A 171 -12.40 20.57 11.51
C LYS A 171 -12.86 19.32 10.75
N ASP A 172 -13.81 19.50 9.85
CA ASP A 172 -14.30 18.44 8.97
C ASP A 172 -13.44 18.29 7.71
N ILE A 173 -13.35 17.09 7.16
CA ILE A 173 -12.61 16.80 5.92
C ILE A 173 -13.09 17.64 4.72
N ASN A 174 -14.33 18.09 4.72
CA ASN A 174 -14.85 18.98 3.68
C ASN A 174 -14.10 20.32 3.59
N THR A 175 -13.45 20.72 4.70
CA THR A 175 -12.60 21.93 4.75
C THR A 175 -11.20 21.75 4.19
N LEU A 176 -10.83 20.53 3.78
CA LEU A 176 -9.53 20.24 3.17
C LEU A 176 -9.26 21.14 1.97
N VAL A 177 -8.16 21.85 2.01
CA VAL A 177 -7.60 22.59 0.88
C VAL A 177 -6.29 21.93 0.48
N PRO A 178 -6.21 21.30 -0.71
CA PRO A 178 -4.98 20.66 -1.16
C PRO A 178 -3.84 21.67 -1.32
N SER A 179 -2.64 21.25 -0.96
CA SER A 179 -1.39 21.94 -1.28
C SER A 179 -0.78 21.32 -2.55
N GLU A 180 0.34 21.84 -3.02
CA GLU A 180 1.09 21.24 -4.13
C GLU A 180 1.62 19.85 -3.76
N LYS A 181 2.08 19.67 -2.51
CA LYS A 181 2.53 18.40 -1.95
C LYS A 181 1.76 18.10 -0.66
N ASN A 182 1.11 16.95 -0.59
CA ASN A 182 0.22 16.57 0.49
C ASN A 182 0.68 15.29 1.18
N VAL A 183 0.62 15.28 2.50
CA VAL A 183 0.82 14.10 3.34
C VAL A 183 -0.40 13.87 4.19
N PHE A 184 -0.97 12.68 4.14
CA PHE A 184 -2.07 12.27 5.00
C PHE A 184 -1.61 11.25 6.00
N VAL A 185 -1.88 11.49 7.29
CA VAL A 185 -1.45 10.64 8.40
C VAL A 185 -2.65 9.95 9.03
N PHE A 186 -2.57 8.64 9.13
CA PHE A 186 -3.54 7.78 9.79
C PHE A 186 -2.85 7.01 10.93
N GLY A 187 -3.54 6.82 12.03
CA GLY A 187 -2.99 6.16 13.20
C GLY A 187 -3.43 4.70 13.36
N ASN A 188 -3.01 4.11 14.45
CA ASN A 188 -3.40 2.78 14.87
C ASN A 188 -4.92 2.65 15.04
N GLU A 189 -5.46 1.47 14.75
CA GLU A 189 -6.91 1.19 14.74
C GLU A 189 -7.58 1.40 16.10
N GLN A 190 -6.85 1.21 17.20
CA GLN A 190 -7.39 1.33 18.56
C GLN A 190 -6.98 2.64 19.23
N LYS A 191 -5.76 3.10 19.01
CA LYS A 191 -5.15 4.24 19.73
C LYS A 191 -5.17 5.54 18.93
N GLY A 192 -5.49 5.47 17.62
CA GLY A 192 -5.37 6.60 16.71
C GLY A 192 -3.92 7.04 16.48
N ILE A 193 -3.74 8.27 16.06
CA ILE A 193 -2.42 8.87 15.84
C ILE A 193 -1.80 9.27 17.18
N LYS A 194 -0.52 8.98 17.38
CA LYS A 194 0.20 9.42 18.59
C LYS A 194 0.18 10.93 18.74
N GLN A 195 0.07 11.42 19.98
CA GLN A 195 0.02 12.86 20.27
C GLN A 195 1.23 13.64 19.73
N ILE A 196 2.42 13.03 19.78
CA ILE A 196 3.63 13.66 19.24
C ILE A 196 3.58 13.78 17.71
N VAL A 197 2.94 12.84 17.03
CA VAL A 197 2.74 12.88 15.56
C VAL A 197 1.69 13.91 15.22
N LEU A 198 0.55 13.95 15.93
CA LEU A 198 -0.51 14.95 15.74
C LEU A 198 0.00 16.38 15.90
N LYS A 199 0.88 16.65 16.88
CA LYS A 199 1.47 17.98 17.10
C LYS A 199 2.35 18.45 15.94
N ASN A 200 2.85 17.54 15.12
CA ASN A 200 3.66 17.87 13.95
C ASN A 200 2.84 18.03 12.66
N CYS A 201 1.57 17.65 12.66
CA CYS A 201 0.67 17.93 11.55
C CYS A 201 0.38 19.42 11.45
N ASP A 202 0.21 19.95 10.22
CA ASP A 202 -0.19 21.33 9.99
C ASP A 202 -1.67 21.53 10.30
N GLU A 203 -2.47 20.49 10.06
CA GLU A 203 -3.88 20.47 10.45
C GLU A 203 -4.31 19.04 10.84
N VAL A 204 -5.43 18.95 11.54
CA VAL A 204 -6.07 17.67 11.88
C VAL A 204 -7.55 17.77 11.49
N LEU A 205 -7.98 16.81 10.67
CA LEU A 205 -9.34 16.74 10.14
C LEU A 205 -10.05 15.48 10.63
N LYS A 206 -11.37 15.51 10.64
CA LYS A 206 -12.23 14.35 10.88
C LYS A 206 -13.15 14.08 9.71
N ILE A 207 -13.52 12.84 9.54
CA ILE A 207 -14.67 12.45 8.73
C ILE A 207 -15.90 12.61 9.63
N LYS A 208 -16.89 13.40 9.18
CA LYS A 208 -18.08 13.71 9.98
C LYS A 208 -18.87 12.44 10.29
N GLN A 209 -19.02 12.16 11.55
CA GLN A 209 -19.91 11.13 12.06
C GLN A 209 -21.33 11.68 12.22
N ILE A 210 -22.32 10.95 11.72
CA ILE A 210 -23.74 11.27 11.89
C ILE A 210 -24.43 10.17 12.72
N GLY A 211 -23.99 8.93 12.54
CA GLY A 211 -24.53 7.77 13.26
C GLY A 211 -23.90 7.54 14.64
N GLN A 212 -24.19 6.40 15.26
CA GLN A 212 -23.74 6.07 16.61
C GLN A 212 -22.44 5.25 16.63
N THR A 213 -21.97 4.71 15.51
CA THR A 213 -20.72 3.93 15.42
C THR A 213 -19.53 4.87 15.69
N SER A 214 -18.68 4.52 16.66
CA SER A 214 -17.63 5.39 17.17
C SER A 214 -16.55 5.74 16.18
N SER A 215 -16.16 4.81 15.29
CA SER A 215 -15.06 5.02 14.35
C SER A 215 -15.27 4.24 13.04
N LEU A 216 -14.60 4.67 11.98
CA LEU A 216 -14.49 3.94 10.73
C LEU A 216 -13.25 3.04 10.75
N ASN A 217 -13.32 1.92 10.03
CA ASN A 217 -12.12 1.16 9.70
C ASN A 217 -11.11 2.05 8.99
N ILE A 218 -9.82 1.90 9.31
CA ILE A 218 -8.75 2.77 8.79
C ILE A 218 -8.69 2.76 7.26
N SER A 219 -8.91 1.61 6.62
CA SER A 219 -8.89 1.55 5.15
C SER A 219 -10.04 2.34 4.52
N ILE A 220 -11.19 2.39 5.18
CA ILE A 220 -12.32 3.22 4.74
C ILE A 220 -12.03 4.70 4.97
N ALA A 221 -11.47 5.06 6.13
CA ALA A 221 -11.07 6.44 6.41
C ALA A 221 -10.01 6.93 5.41
N ALA A 222 -9.01 6.12 5.10
CA ALA A 222 -7.99 6.41 4.11
C ALA A 222 -8.61 6.57 2.70
N ALA A 223 -9.57 5.73 2.32
CA ALA A 223 -10.26 5.81 1.04
C ALA A 223 -11.03 7.13 0.89
N ILE A 224 -11.79 7.53 1.91
CA ILE A 224 -12.55 8.79 1.91
C ILE A 224 -11.60 9.98 1.81
N ALA A 225 -10.53 9.99 2.61
CA ALA A 225 -9.57 11.09 2.60
C ALA A 225 -8.85 11.21 1.24
N THR A 226 -8.39 10.10 0.69
CA THR A 226 -7.71 10.07 -0.60
C THR A 226 -8.64 10.48 -1.73
N TYR A 227 -9.88 9.99 -1.76
CA TYR A 227 -10.91 10.40 -2.71
C TYR A 227 -11.18 11.91 -2.62
N THR A 228 -11.29 12.45 -1.39
CA THR A 228 -11.51 13.89 -1.19
C THR A 228 -10.35 14.72 -1.71
N LEU A 229 -9.10 14.25 -1.52
CA LEU A 229 -7.92 14.90 -2.08
C LEU A 229 -7.97 14.93 -3.61
N THR A 230 -8.15 13.75 -4.24
CA THR A 230 -8.10 13.63 -5.70
C THR A 230 -9.20 14.39 -6.43
N ASN A 231 -10.35 14.61 -5.79
CA ASN A 231 -11.43 15.42 -6.37
C ASN A 231 -11.25 16.94 -6.19
N LYS A 232 -10.25 17.36 -5.43
CA LYS A 232 -9.99 18.79 -5.17
C LYS A 232 -8.70 19.30 -5.84
N ILE A 233 -7.91 18.36 -6.42
CA ILE A 233 -6.74 18.67 -7.25
C ILE A 233 -7.19 18.81 -8.69
#